data_4a79d191c4e543a22f1534b34dcf3bdb
#
_entry.id   4a79d191c4e543a22f1534b34dcf3bdb
#
_cell.length_a   1.000
_cell.length_b   1.000
_cell.length_c   1.000
_cell.angle_alpha   90.00
_cell.angle_beta   90.00
_cell.angle_gamma   90.00
#
_symmetry.space_group_name_H-M   'P 1'
#
loop_
_entity.id
_entity.type
_entity.pdbx_description
1 polymer ?
#
loop_
_entity_poly.entity_id
_entity_poly.type
_entity_poly.pdbx_seq_one_letter_code
_entity_poly.pdbx_strand_id
1 'polypeptide(L)'
;MNIIIIGNGKMGKLIHTIAKKRGHQILAIASSNNPVRKIKIDNANVAIDFSTPNSAFENASYMLRNNIPVICGTTGWIDKLDEIKKICANNNGAFLYSPNFSLGMNLFFKLNNNLASLMKDQDYKITIHETHHKE
;
A
#
# COMPACT_ATOMS: atom_id res chain seq x y z
N MET A 1 -4.90 -12.66 -12.86
CA MET A 1 -4.68 -12.83 -11.42
C MET A 1 -5.99 -12.61 -10.68
N ASN A 2 -6.16 -13.29 -9.56
CA ASN A 2 -7.29 -13.12 -8.64
C ASN A 2 -6.91 -12.12 -7.55
N ILE A 3 -7.58 -10.99 -7.48
CA ILE A 3 -7.22 -9.86 -6.62
C ILE A 3 -8.31 -9.63 -5.58
N ILE A 4 -7.90 -9.41 -4.33
CA ILE A 4 -8.75 -8.85 -3.27
C ILE A 4 -8.40 -7.37 -3.15
N ILE A 5 -9.41 -6.51 -3.14
CA ILE A 5 -9.24 -5.08 -2.86
C ILE A 5 -9.72 -4.81 -1.44
N ILE A 6 -8.89 -4.15 -0.65
CA ILE A 6 -9.21 -3.73 0.72
C ILE A 6 -9.28 -2.20 0.74
N GLY A 7 -10.47 -1.70 1.02
CA GLY A 7 -10.82 -0.29 0.89
C GLY A 7 -11.69 -0.01 -0.33
N ASN A 8 -12.88 0.56 -0.11
CA ASN A 8 -13.84 0.92 -1.17
C ASN A 8 -13.94 2.44 -1.38
N GLY A 9 -12.87 3.16 -1.05
CA GLY A 9 -12.72 4.59 -1.29
C GLY A 9 -12.33 4.91 -2.74
N LYS A 10 -11.87 6.14 -2.97
CA LYS A 10 -11.43 6.64 -4.27
C LYS A 10 -10.39 5.73 -4.93
N MET A 11 -9.32 5.37 -4.19
CA MET A 11 -8.25 4.49 -4.70
C MET A 11 -8.74 3.07 -4.96
N GLY A 12 -9.50 2.46 -4.05
CA GLY A 12 -10.01 1.10 -4.24
C GLY A 12 -10.90 0.98 -5.48
N LYS A 13 -11.77 1.96 -5.74
CA LYS A 13 -12.59 2.03 -6.96
C LYS A 13 -11.76 2.16 -8.24
N LEU A 14 -10.71 2.98 -8.20
CA LEU A 14 -9.80 3.15 -9.33
C LEU A 14 -9.04 1.84 -9.63
N ILE A 15 -8.49 1.22 -8.59
CA ILE A 15 -7.79 -0.07 -8.70
C ILE A 15 -8.72 -1.14 -9.27
N HIS A 16 -9.96 -1.22 -8.79
CA HIS A 16 -10.97 -2.14 -9.32
C HIS A 16 -11.18 -1.95 -10.84
N THR A 17 -11.36 -0.70 -11.27
CA THR A 17 -11.58 -0.37 -12.68
C THR A 17 -10.38 -0.76 -13.55
N ILE A 18 -9.16 -0.41 -13.10
CA ILE A 18 -7.93 -0.70 -13.83
C ILE A 18 -7.65 -2.20 -13.87
N ALA A 19 -7.82 -2.90 -12.75
CA ALA A 19 -7.61 -4.33 -12.67
C ALA A 19 -8.52 -5.10 -13.64
N LYS A 20 -9.79 -4.75 -13.69
CA LYS A 20 -10.75 -5.32 -14.67
C LYS A 20 -10.33 -5.03 -16.11
N LYS A 21 -9.93 -3.79 -16.42
CA LYS A 21 -9.47 -3.40 -17.76
C LYS A 21 -8.22 -4.20 -18.19
N ARG A 22 -7.40 -4.63 -17.23
CA ARG A 22 -6.21 -5.45 -17.46
C ARG A 22 -6.49 -6.96 -17.45
N GLY A 23 -7.73 -7.37 -17.41
CA GLY A 23 -8.14 -8.79 -17.44
C GLY A 23 -7.92 -9.53 -16.11
N HIS A 24 -7.81 -8.83 -14.98
CA HIS A 24 -7.73 -9.45 -13.66
C HIS A 24 -9.13 -9.68 -13.10
N GLN A 25 -9.27 -10.76 -12.33
CA GLN A 25 -10.50 -11.08 -11.60
C GLN A 25 -10.47 -10.43 -10.21
N ILE A 26 -11.52 -9.71 -9.86
CA ILE A 26 -11.72 -9.21 -8.50
C ILE A 26 -12.57 -10.22 -7.73
N LEU A 27 -11.97 -10.91 -6.78
CA LEU A 27 -12.65 -11.91 -5.96
C LEU A 27 -13.58 -11.26 -4.94
N ALA A 28 -13.09 -10.23 -4.28
CA ALA A 28 -13.85 -9.53 -3.26
C ALA A 28 -13.34 -8.10 -3.07
N ILE A 29 -14.21 -7.25 -2.52
CA ILE A 29 -13.87 -5.92 -2.05
C ILE A 29 -14.22 -5.85 -0.57
N ALA A 30 -13.21 -5.69 0.28
CA ALA A 30 -13.39 -5.46 1.70
C ALA A 30 -13.59 -3.98 2.01
N SER A 31 -14.40 -3.70 3.01
CA SER A 31 -14.70 -2.34 3.47
C SER A 31 -15.11 -2.37 4.97
N SER A 32 -15.40 -1.22 5.56
CA SER A 32 -15.94 -1.15 6.94
C SER A 32 -17.21 -1.99 7.12
N ASN A 33 -18.10 -2.01 6.10
CA ASN A 33 -19.34 -2.77 6.13
C ASN A 33 -19.17 -4.25 5.76
N ASN A 34 -18.06 -4.60 5.12
CA ASN A 34 -17.72 -5.96 4.74
C ASN A 34 -16.24 -6.24 5.03
N PRO A 35 -15.86 -6.44 6.30
CA PRO A 35 -14.46 -6.57 6.70
C PRO A 35 -13.78 -7.81 6.12
N VAL A 36 -12.45 -7.80 6.06
CA VAL A 36 -11.62 -8.87 5.47
C VAL A 36 -11.93 -10.27 6.01
N ARG A 37 -12.38 -10.37 7.24
CA ARG A 37 -12.76 -11.65 7.88
C ARG A 37 -14.09 -12.25 7.38
N LYS A 38 -14.89 -11.47 6.65
CA LYS A 38 -16.21 -11.89 6.13
C LYS A 38 -16.22 -12.16 4.63
N ILE A 39 -15.14 -11.84 3.92
CA ILE A 39 -15.05 -12.10 2.49
C ILE A 39 -14.42 -13.48 2.21
N LYS A 40 -14.74 -14.05 1.05
CA LYS A 40 -14.05 -15.24 0.56
C LYS A 40 -12.67 -14.85 0.04
N ILE A 41 -11.65 -15.54 0.52
CA ILE A 41 -10.25 -15.26 0.19
C ILE A 41 -9.60 -16.42 -0.60
N ASP A 42 -10.31 -17.52 -0.78
CA ASP A 42 -9.80 -18.70 -1.47
C ASP A 42 -9.37 -18.37 -2.91
N ASN A 43 -8.22 -18.90 -3.29
CA ASN A 43 -7.60 -18.69 -4.61
C ASN A 43 -7.19 -17.23 -4.90
N ALA A 44 -7.09 -16.37 -3.90
CA ALA A 44 -6.53 -15.04 -4.08
C ALA A 44 -5.03 -15.12 -4.36
N ASN A 45 -4.55 -14.38 -5.35
CA ASN A 45 -3.13 -14.27 -5.65
C ASN A 45 -2.48 -13.10 -4.91
N VAL A 46 -3.25 -12.05 -4.59
CA VAL A 46 -2.78 -10.84 -3.93
C VAL A 46 -3.94 -10.05 -3.32
N ALA A 47 -3.68 -9.40 -2.21
CA ALA A 47 -4.53 -8.36 -1.65
C ALA A 47 -3.89 -6.98 -1.84
N ILE A 48 -4.69 -5.99 -2.23
CA ILE A 48 -4.26 -4.59 -2.40
C ILE A 48 -5.03 -3.73 -1.41
N ASP A 49 -4.32 -3.16 -0.43
CA ASP A 49 -4.90 -2.38 0.66
C ASP A 49 -4.69 -0.87 0.46
N PHE A 50 -5.81 -0.16 0.30
CA PHE A 50 -5.95 1.29 0.38
C PHE A 50 -7.15 1.61 1.29
N SER A 51 -7.07 1.19 2.54
CA SER A 51 -8.12 1.34 3.55
C SER A 51 -7.87 2.55 4.46
N THR A 52 -7.85 2.33 5.76
CA THR A 52 -7.60 3.38 6.75
C THR A 52 -6.44 3.02 7.67
N PRO A 53 -5.74 4.00 8.28
CA PRO A 53 -4.63 3.74 9.20
C PRO A 53 -4.99 2.74 10.31
N ASN A 54 -6.19 2.88 10.87
CA ASN A 54 -6.65 2.05 11.99
C ASN A 54 -6.90 0.59 11.62
N SER A 55 -7.16 0.29 10.34
CA SER A 55 -7.48 -1.06 9.88
C SER A 55 -6.37 -1.74 9.09
N ALA A 56 -5.41 -0.99 8.57
CA ALA A 56 -4.40 -1.51 7.65
C ALA A 56 -3.55 -2.63 8.25
N PHE A 57 -3.12 -2.50 9.50
CA PHE A 57 -2.33 -3.54 10.18
C PHE A 57 -3.11 -4.85 10.30
N GLU A 58 -4.35 -4.80 10.79
CA GLU A 58 -5.18 -6.00 10.95
C GLU A 58 -5.53 -6.64 9.61
N ASN A 59 -5.83 -5.82 8.59
CA ASN A 59 -6.10 -6.30 7.25
C ASN A 59 -4.91 -7.04 6.66
N ALA A 60 -3.73 -6.41 6.69
CA ALA A 60 -2.50 -6.99 6.17
C ALA A 60 -2.10 -8.26 6.96
N SER A 61 -2.19 -8.21 8.29
CA SER A 61 -1.90 -9.37 9.14
C SER A 61 -2.81 -10.56 8.83
N TYR A 62 -4.10 -10.31 8.64
CA TYR A 62 -5.06 -11.36 8.29
C TYR A 62 -4.73 -12.01 6.94
N MET A 63 -4.43 -11.22 5.92
CA MET A 63 -4.07 -11.74 4.60
C MET A 63 -2.77 -12.54 4.62
N LEU A 64 -1.72 -12.01 5.27
CA LEU A 64 -0.43 -12.70 5.37
C LEU A 64 -0.52 -14.02 6.14
N ARG A 65 -1.30 -14.10 7.22
CA ARG A 65 -1.55 -15.34 7.96
C ARG A 65 -2.33 -16.39 7.15
N ASN A 66 -3.02 -15.97 6.11
CA ASN A 66 -3.69 -16.85 5.14
C ASN A 66 -2.88 -17.05 3.86
N ASN A 67 -1.56 -16.80 3.90
CA ASN A 67 -0.61 -16.97 2.79
C ASN A 67 -0.97 -16.13 1.54
N ILE A 68 -1.64 -15.00 1.71
CA ILE A 68 -1.96 -14.08 0.61
C ILE A 68 -0.99 -12.92 0.64
N PRO A 69 -0.20 -12.70 -0.42
CA PRO A 69 0.66 -11.53 -0.57
C PRO A 69 -0.11 -10.23 -0.47
N VAL A 70 0.49 -9.20 0.14
CA VAL A 70 -0.17 -7.91 0.36
C VAL A 70 0.64 -6.76 -0.23
N ILE A 71 -0.03 -5.89 -0.98
CA ILE A 71 0.44 -4.57 -1.39
C ILE A 71 -0.35 -3.55 -0.59
N CYS A 72 0.32 -2.72 0.20
CA CYS A 72 -0.33 -1.72 1.05
C CYS A 72 0.11 -0.30 0.71
N GLY A 73 -0.86 0.55 0.35
CA GLY A 73 -0.69 1.98 0.13
C GLY A 73 -1.35 2.84 1.21
N THR A 74 -1.95 2.22 2.22
CA THR A 74 -2.52 2.95 3.35
C THR A 74 -1.41 3.56 4.19
N THR A 75 -1.47 4.86 4.45
CA THR A 75 -0.49 5.60 5.27
C THR A 75 -0.94 5.74 6.71
N GLY A 76 -0.08 6.28 7.59
CA GLY A 76 -0.42 6.64 8.97
C GLY A 76 -0.42 5.48 9.99
N TRP A 77 0.27 4.36 9.70
CA TRP A 77 0.42 3.20 10.59
C TRP A 77 1.85 2.64 10.62
N ILE A 78 2.81 3.48 10.32
CA ILE A 78 4.23 3.12 10.13
C ILE A 78 4.88 2.53 11.39
N ASP A 79 4.38 2.88 12.57
CA ASP A 79 4.77 2.36 13.88
C ASP A 79 4.61 0.83 13.99
N LYS A 80 3.75 0.23 13.17
CA LYS A 80 3.50 -1.23 13.13
C LYS A 80 4.23 -1.96 12.01
N LEU A 81 5.07 -1.29 11.22
CA LEU A 81 5.76 -1.92 10.10
C LEU A 81 6.69 -3.06 10.52
N ASP A 82 7.36 -2.96 11.64
CA ASP A 82 8.27 -4.03 12.09
C ASP A 82 7.51 -5.26 12.57
N GLU A 83 6.32 -5.06 13.13
CA GLU A 83 5.44 -6.18 13.51
C GLU A 83 4.90 -6.91 12.27
N ILE A 84 4.45 -6.18 11.24
CA ILE A 84 3.96 -6.80 10.01
C ILE A 84 5.07 -7.52 9.25
N LYS A 85 6.31 -7.03 9.26
CA LYS A 85 7.47 -7.72 8.69
C LYS A 85 7.72 -9.07 9.36
N LYS A 86 7.60 -9.14 10.70
CA LYS A 86 7.71 -10.39 11.45
C LYS A 86 6.61 -11.37 11.07
N ILE A 87 5.36 -10.90 10.97
CA ILE A 87 4.24 -11.73 10.53
C ILE A 87 4.49 -12.26 9.11
N CYS A 88 4.95 -11.39 8.20
CA CYS A 88 5.28 -11.75 6.84
C CYS A 88 6.36 -12.85 6.78
N ALA A 89 7.45 -12.68 7.51
CA ALA A 89 8.55 -13.65 7.57
C ALA A 89 8.09 -15.00 8.16
N ASN A 90 7.33 -14.98 9.26
CA ASN A 90 6.85 -16.19 9.92
C ASN A 90 5.88 -17.02 9.06
N ASN A 91 5.26 -16.42 8.06
CA ASN A 91 4.33 -17.08 7.15
C ASN A 91 4.91 -17.28 5.73
N ASN A 92 6.22 -17.11 5.53
CA ASN A 92 6.84 -17.11 4.20
C ASN A 92 6.06 -16.24 3.20
N GLY A 93 5.51 -15.12 3.69
CA GLY A 93 4.65 -14.24 2.93
C GLY A 93 5.41 -13.24 2.06
N ALA A 94 4.68 -12.43 1.31
CA ALA A 94 5.22 -11.28 0.60
C ALA A 94 4.44 -10.03 0.97
N PHE A 95 5.15 -8.98 1.36
CA PHE A 95 4.56 -7.71 1.76
C PHE A 95 5.30 -6.55 1.11
N LEU A 96 4.57 -5.72 0.38
CA LEU A 96 5.06 -4.47 -0.20
C LEU A 96 4.30 -3.30 0.40
N TYR A 97 5.02 -2.41 1.06
CA TYR A 97 4.48 -1.14 1.53
C TYR A 97 5.12 0.04 0.80
N SER A 98 4.30 0.98 0.37
CA SER A 98 4.79 2.28 -0.09
C SER A 98 3.79 3.38 0.31
N PRO A 99 4.26 4.50 0.87
CA PRO A 99 3.40 5.64 1.15
C PRO A 99 2.97 6.35 -0.15
N ASN A 100 3.66 6.11 -1.25
CA ASN A 100 3.36 6.71 -2.54
C ASN A 100 3.74 5.78 -3.71
N PHE A 101 2.76 5.43 -4.53
CA PHE A 101 2.94 4.61 -5.74
C PHE A 101 2.99 5.44 -7.03
N SER A 102 3.00 6.78 -6.95
CA SER A 102 3.16 7.64 -8.12
C SER A 102 4.57 7.51 -8.70
N LEU A 103 4.67 7.16 -9.97
CA LEU A 103 5.96 7.09 -10.66
C LEU A 103 6.69 8.44 -10.61
N GLY A 104 5.97 9.54 -10.89
CA GLY A 104 6.54 10.89 -10.87
C GLY A 104 7.13 11.26 -9.51
N MET A 105 6.41 10.98 -8.42
CA MET A 105 6.92 11.24 -7.07
C MET A 105 8.14 10.39 -6.73
N ASN A 106 8.14 9.12 -7.09
CA ASN A 106 9.30 8.25 -6.85
C ASN A 106 10.54 8.68 -7.66
N LEU A 107 10.35 9.14 -8.89
CA LEU A 107 11.43 9.74 -9.69
C LEU A 107 11.94 11.04 -9.05
N PHE A 108 11.05 11.88 -8.56
CA PHE A 108 11.41 13.10 -7.85
C PHE A 108 12.18 12.82 -6.56
N PHE A 109 11.76 11.85 -5.74
CA PHE A 109 12.52 11.44 -4.56
C PHE A 109 13.93 10.94 -4.90
N LYS A 110 14.05 10.17 -5.98
CA LYS A 110 15.37 9.70 -6.44
C LYS A 110 16.27 10.86 -6.90
N LEU A 111 15.70 11.82 -7.63
CA LEU A 111 16.41 13.03 -8.05
C LEU A 111 16.88 13.85 -6.84
N ASN A 112 15.99 14.09 -5.88
CA ASN A 112 16.32 14.82 -4.65
C ASN A 112 17.42 14.13 -3.85
N ASN A 113 17.40 12.82 -3.73
CA ASN A 113 18.42 12.07 -3.03
C ASN A 113 19.79 12.21 -3.71
N ASN A 114 19.82 12.12 -5.05
CA ASN A 114 21.05 12.34 -5.81
C ASN A 114 21.57 13.78 -5.65
N LEU A 115 20.69 14.77 -5.74
CA LEU A 115 21.06 16.18 -5.53
C LEU A 115 21.60 16.40 -4.11
N ALA A 116 20.92 15.88 -3.10
CA ALA A 116 21.38 16.00 -1.71
C ALA A 116 22.78 15.37 -1.51
N SER A 117 23.04 14.25 -2.18
CA SER A 117 24.36 13.60 -2.12
C SER A 117 25.46 14.45 -2.76
N LEU A 118 25.17 15.12 -3.87
CA LEU A 118 26.13 16.04 -4.54
C LEU A 118 26.37 17.32 -3.73
N MET A 119 25.37 17.75 -2.97
CA MET A 119 25.42 18.99 -2.18
C MET A 119 25.92 18.80 -0.75
N LYS A 120 26.21 17.57 -0.33
CA LYS A 120 26.48 17.19 1.07
C LYS A 120 27.60 18.02 1.72
N ASP A 121 28.64 18.31 0.96
CA ASP A 121 29.84 19.01 1.47
C ASP A 121 29.85 20.50 1.06
N GLN A 122 28.72 21.03 0.64
CA GLN A 122 28.56 22.42 0.21
C GLN A 122 27.82 23.23 1.29
N ASP A 123 28.18 24.51 1.44
CA ASP A 123 27.52 25.42 2.37
C ASP A 123 26.21 25.98 1.78
N TYR A 124 25.20 25.12 1.67
CA TYR A 124 23.86 25.50 1.20
C TYR A 124 22.80 25.28 2.27
N LYS A 125 21.88 26.21 2.38
CA LYS A 125 20.67 26.08 3.18
C LYS A 125 19.55 25.47 2.33
N ILE A 126 19.03 24.32 2.76
CA ILE A 126 17.93 23.66 2.07
C ILE A 126 16.60 24.13 2.67
N THR A 127 15.65 24.52 1.83
CA THR A 127 14.26 24.79 2.21
C THR A 127 13.33 23.94 1.35
N ILE A 128 12.26 23.41 1.95
CA ILE A 128 11.24 22.63 1.25
C ILE A 128 9.92 23.38 1.39
N HIS A 129 9.27 23.63 0.26
CA HIS A 129 7.90 24.15 0.19
C HIS A 129 6.99 23.12 -0.44
N GLU A 130 5.93 22.76 0.25
CA GLU A 130 4.95 21.77 -0.21
C GLU A 130 3.56 22.40 -0.20
N THR A 131 2.84 22.24 -1.29
CA THR A 131 1.47 22.74 -1.43
C THR A 131 0.54 21.58 -1.77
N HIS A 132 -0.45 21.37 -0.93
CA HIS A 132 -1.50 20.38 -1.15
C HIS A 132 -2.81 21.06 -1.50
N HIS A 133 -3.58 20.44 -2.39
CA HIS A 133 -4.96 20.84 -2.64
C HIS A 133 -5.81 20.50 -1.39
N LYS A 134 -6.76 21.34 -1.10
CA LYS A 134 -7.83 21.01 -0.15
C LYS A 134 -8.81 20.08 -0.86
N GLU A 135 -9.11 18.93 -0.20
CA GLU A 135 -10.22 18.09 -0.67
C GLU A 135 -11.56 18.77 -0.46
#